data_e08d4e5c2337c4f85d58331b91870458
#
_entry.id   e08d4e5c2337c4f85d58331b91870458
#
_cell.length_a   1.000
_cell.length_b   1.000
_cell.length_c   1.000
_cell.angle_alpha   90.00
_cell.angle_beta   90.00
_cell.angle_gamma   90.00
#
_symmetry.space_group_name_H-M   'P 1'
#
loop_
_entity.id
_entity.type
_entity.pdbx_description
1 polymer ?
#
loop_
_entity_poly.entity_id
_entity_poly.type
_entity_poly.pdbx_seq_one_letter_code
_entity_poly.pdbx_strand_id
1 'polypeptide(L)'
;MKVYTKTGDKGTTGLLTGERIEKDSLRVEAYGMVDEINSALGLARVWCSKNDNKDIIYNLQKILMMIMADLASMHKDTNYITEVHVKQLEQYIDTIDAQLPPLNEFIIPGGNAGAAALDLARTTTRRGERQVIRLSKQEVVNGQVLIALNRLSDLCFMLSRAELA
;
A
#
# COMPACT_ATOMS: atom_id res chain seq x y z
N MET A 1 -7.13 5.10 -26.72
CA MET A 1 -5.96 4.33 -26.20
C MET A 1 -6.30 2.84 -26.29
N LYS A 2 -5.42 1.98 -26.84
CA LYS A 2 -5.65 0.53 -26.82
C LYS A 2 -5.29 -0.02 -25.45
N VAL A 3 -6.17 -0.84 -24.86
CA VAL A 3 -5.94 -1.44 -23.52
C VAL A 3 -4.84 -2.52 -23.55
N TYR A 4 -4.68 -3.22 -24.67
CA TYR A 4 -3.64 -4.25 -24.85
C TYR A 4 -2.71 -3.91 -25.99
N THR A 5 -1.42 -4.25 -25.83
CA THR A 5 -0.36 -3.99 -26.81
C THR A 5 0.24 -5.26 -27.40
N LYS A 6 -0.07 -6.43 -26.80
CA LYS A 6 0.51 -7.75 -27.11
C LYS A 6 2.02 -7.86 -26.89
N THR A 7 2.69 -6.79 -26.44
CA THR A 7 4.16 -6.79 -26.23
C THR A 7 4.59 -7.61 -25.00
N GLY A 8 3.63 -7.92 -24.10
CA GLY A 8 3.87 -8.72 -22.90
C GLY A 8 3.55 -10.20 -23.01
N ASP A 9 3.10 -10.69 -24.17
CA ASP A 9 2.62 -12.08 -24.35
C ASP A 9 3.74 -13.12 -24.23
N LYS A 10 5.01 -12.69 -24.37
CA LYS A 10 6.21 -13.54 -24.25
C LYS A 10 6.83 -13.52 -22.83
N GLY A 11 6.09 -13.08 -21.81
CA GLY A 11 6.54 -13.14 -20.42
C GLY A 11 7.32 -11.91 -19.94
N THR A 12 7.52 -10.88 -20.78
CA THR A 12 8.19 -9.64 -20.35
C THR A 12 7.22 -8.49 -20.16
N THR A 13 7.60 -7.48 -19.36
CA THR A 13 6.84 -6.23 -19.16
C THR A 13 7.77 -5.02 -19.21
N GLY A 14 7.23 -3.84 -19.50
CA GLY A 14 7.95 -2.57 -19.44
C GLY A 14 7.86 -1.94 -18.06
N LEU A 15 8.96 -1.43 -17.56
CA LEU A 15 9.01 -0.57 -16.39
C LEU A 15 8.63 0.87 -16.73
N LEU A 16 8.40 1.69 -15.71
CA LEU A 16 8.08 3.12 -15.87
C LEU A 16 9.22 3.89 -16.56
N THR A 17 10.47 3.49 -16.31
CA THR A 17 11.69 4.07 -16.91
C THR A 17 12.04 3.50 -18.29
N GLY A 18 11.22 2.58 -18.84
CA GLY A 18 11.30 2.10 -20.22
C GLY A 18 12.02 0.76 -20.40
N GLU A 19 12.72 0.26 -19.40
CA GLU A 19 13.37 -1.05 -19.44
C GLU A 19 12.34 -2.17 -19.53
N ARG A 20 12.72 -3.27 -20.18
CA ARG A 20 11.90 -4.49 -20.19
C ARG A 20 12.54 -5.54 -19.30
N ILE A 21 11.69 -6.15 -18.47
CA ILE A 21 12.09 -7.20 -17.51
C ILE A 21 11.10 -8.37 -17.55
N GLU A 22 11.49 -9.50 -16.99
CA GLU A 22 10.65 -10.67 -16.87
C GLU A 22 9.47 -10.40 -15.90
N LYS A 23 8.29 -10.89 -16.24
CA LYS A 23 7.08 -10.69 -15.41
C LYS A 23 7.15 -11.40 -14.05
N ASP A 24 7.98 -12.43 -13.93
CA ASP A 24 8.23 -13.19 -12.69
C ASP A 24 9.41 -12.65 -11.87
N SER A 25 9.97 -11.49 -12.25
CA SER A 25 11.04 -10.85 -11.47
C SER A 25 10.53 -10.34 -10.13
N LEU A 26 11.44 -10.30 -9.12
CA LEU A 26 11.09 -9.78 -7.77
C LEU A 26 10.56 -8.35 -7.81
N ARG A 27 10.99 -7.53 -8.77
CA ARG A 27 10.54 -6.15 -8.93
C ARG A 27 9.09 -6.09 -9.40
N VAL A 28 8.72 -6.91 -10.40
CA VAL A 28 7.34 -7.00 -10.89
C VAL A 28 6.42 -7.55 -9.79
N GLU A 29 6.87 -8.57 -9.07
CA GLU A 29 6.16 -9.13 -7.93
C GLU A 29 5.93 -8.07 -6.83
N ALA A 30 6.96 -7.26 -6.52
CA ALA A 30 6.88 -6.23 -5.49
C ALA A 30 5.84 -5.15 -5.82
N TYR A 31 5.88 -4.54 -7.02
CA TYR A 31 4.88 -3.53 -7.36
C TYR A 31 3.50 -4.14 -7.63
N GLY A 32 3.43 -5.39 -8.10
CA GLY A 32 2.16 -6.13 -8.24
C GLY A 32 1.49 -6.36 -6.87
N MET A 33 2.26 -6.67 -5.83
CA MET A 33 1.73 -6.73 -4.46
C MET A 33 1.22 -5.38 -3.96
N VAL A 34 1.87 -4.28 -4.31
CA VAL A 34 1.38 -2.93 -3.96
C VAL A 34 0.08 -2.60 -4.69
N ASP A 35 -0.08 -3.06 -5.93
CA ASP A 35 -1.35 -2.93 -6.67
C ASP A 35 -2.48 -3.74 -6.02
N GLU A 36 -2.19 -4.94 -5.50
CA GLU A 36 -3.15 -5.73 -4.72
C GLU A 36 -3.57 -5.00 -3.43
N ILE A 37 -2.64 -4.35 -2.71
CA ILE A 37 -2.95 -3.51 -1.55
C ILE A 37 -3.88 -2.36 -1.96
N ASN A 38 -3.58 -1.70 -3.07
CA ASN A 38 -4.39 -0.60 -3.59
C ASN A 38 -5.83 -1.04 -3.90
N SER A 39 -5.99 -2.23 -4.48
CA SER A 39 -7.27 -2.85 -4.76
C SER A 39 -8.04 -3.22 -3.49
N ALA A 40 -7.35 -3.78 -2.47
CA ALA A 40 -7.93 -4.11 -1.17
C ALA A 40 -8.42 -2.84 -0.44
N LEU A 41 -7.64 -1.75 -0.48
CA LEU A 41 -8.08 -0.46 0.05
C LEU A 41 -9.25 0.14 -0.75
N GLY A 42 -9.30 -0.08 -2.07
CA GLY A 42 -10.45 0.29 -2.88
C GLY A 42 -11.73 -0.39 -2.40
N LEU A 43 -11.67 -1.69 -2.10
CA LEU A 43 -12.77 -2.44 -1.51
C LEU A 43 -13.14 -1.89 -0.13
N ALA A 44 -12.17 -1.65 0.75
CA ALA A 44 -12.40 -1.08 2.07
C ALA A 44 -13.08 0.29 1.98
N ARG A 45 -12.66 1.16 1.07
CA ARG A 45 -13.26 2.49 0.85
C ARG A 45 -14.75 2.42 0.51
N VAL A 46 -15.16 1.42 -0.28
CA VAL A 46 -16.58 1.23 -0.63
C VAL A 46 -17.39 0.80 0.58
N TRP A 47 -16.82 -0.03 1.45
CA TRP A 47 -17.55 -0.68 2.55
C TRP A 47 -17.46 0.07 3.87
N CYS A 48 -16.52 1.01 4.03
CA CYS A 48 -16.50 1.91 5.19
C CYS A 48 -17.78 2.76 5.25
N SER A 49 -18.26 3.00 6.46
CA SER A 49 -19.40 3.86 6.73
C SER A 49 -18.97 5.32 6.92
N LYS A 50 -17.81 5.56 7.55
CA LYS A 50 -17.30 6.88 7.89
C LYS A 50 -16.64 7.57 6.72
N ASN A 51 -17.07 8.79 6.40
CA ASN A 51 -16.51 9.59 5.31
C ASN A 51 -15.04 9.93 5.53
N ASP A 52 -14.65 10.27 6.76
CA ASP A 52 -13.25 10.57 7.10
C ASP A 52 -12.32 9.39 6.77
N ASN A 53 -12.76 8.15 7.08
CA ASN A 53 -12.02 6.94 6.70
C ASN A 53 -11.91 6.81 5.18
N LYS A 54 -12.98 7.08 4.42
CA LYS A 54 -12.97 7.01 2.94
C LYS A 54 -11.99 8.02 2.34
N ASP A 55 -11.92 9.22 2.89
CA ASP A 55 -11.04 10.29 2.42
C ASP A 55 -9.57 9.95 2.71
N ILE A 56 -9.28 9.44 3.91
CA ILE A 56 -7.94 8.93 4.24
C ILE A 56 -7.56 7.80 3.29
N ILE A 57 -8.41 6.79 3.10
CA ILE A 57 -8.15 5.66 2.20
C ILE A 57 -7.88 6.15 0.76
N TYR A 58 -8.63 7.13 0.26
CA TYR A 58 -8.38 7.69 -1.06
C TYR A 58 -6.98 8.33 -1.17
N ASN A 59 -6.52 9.02 -0.13
CA ASN A 59 -5.17 9.58 -0.08
C ASN A 59 -4.10 8.48 0.01
N LEU A 60 -4.37 7.39 0.74
CA LEU A 60 -3.48 6.22 0.78
C LEU A 60 -3.34 5.56 -0.60
N GLN A 61 -4.41 5.47 -1.37
CA GLN A 61 -4.37 4.94 -2.74
C GLN A 61 -3.47 5.79 -3.66
N LYS A 62 -3.44 7.12 -3.49
CA LYS A 62 -2.50 7.99 -4.22
C LYS A 62 -1.05 7.74 -3.82
N ILE A 63 -0.78 7.56 -2.52
CA ILE A 63 0.55 7.22 -2.01
C ILE A 63 1.00 5.86 -2.57
N LEU A 64 0.11 4.86 -2.63
CA LEU A 64 0.43 3.56 -3.22
C LEU A 64 0.77 3.64 -4.71
N MET A 65 0.11 4.53 -5.48
CA MET A 65 0.50 4.77 -6.87
C MET A 65 1.93 5.33 -6.97
N MET A 66 2.34 6.21 -6.05
CA MET A 66 3.71 6.72 -5.99
C MET A 66 4.71 5.62 -5.55
N ILE A 67 4.33 4.73 -4.62
CA ILE A 67 5.13 3.56 -4.25
C ILE A 67 5.34 2.64 -5.46
N MET A 68 4.28 2.36 -6.22
CA MET A 68 4.39 1.57 -7.45
C MET A 68 5.32 2.23 -8.47
N ALA A 69 5.25 3.56 -8.63
CA ALA A 69 6.15 4.29 -9.52
C ALA A 69 7.62 4.20 -9.06
N ASP A 70 7.91 4.33 -7.76
CA ASP A 70 9.25 4.11 -7.19
C ASP A 70 9.77 2.69 -7.49
N LEU A 71 8.94 1.68 -7.25
CA LEU A 71 9.30 0.28 -7.47
C LEU A 71 9.44 -0.06 -8.97
N ALA A 72 8.66 0.57 -9.84
CA ALA A 72 8.72 0.39 -11.29
C ALA A 72 9.80 1.24 -11.97
N SER A 73 10.67 1.92 -11.22
CA SER A 73 11.78 2.73 -11.74
C SER A 73 13.11 2.11 -11.35
N MET A 74 14.01 1.93 -12.33
CA MET A 74 15.37 1.40 -12.08
C MET A 74 16.42 2.50 -11.86
N HIS A 75 16.21 3.69 -12.40
CA HIS A 75 17.11 4.83 -12.27
C HIS A 75 16.63 5.78 -11.15
N LYS A 76 17.56 6.19 -10.29
CA LYS A 76 17.31 6.68 -8.94
C LYS A 76 17.18 8.20 -8.79
N ASP A 77 17.07 8.95 -9.84
CA ASP A 77 17.02 10.41 -9.71
C ASP A 77 15.65 10.94 -9.27
N THR A 78 14.66 10.06 -9.15
CA THR A 78 13.29 10.44 -8.73
C THR A 78 12.78 9.49 -7.63
N ASN A 79 12.94 9.88 -6.37
CA ASN A 79 12.24 9.26 -5.27
C ASN A 79 10.83 9.89 -5.17
N TYR A 80 9.80 9.13 -5.59
CA TYR A 80 8.41 9.58 -5.48
C TYR A 80 7.93 9.62 -4.02
N ILE A 81 8.38 8.64 -3.22
CA ILE A 81 8.09 8.59 -1.78
C ILE A 81 9.23 9.26 -1.01
N THR A 82 8.85 10.18 -0.14
CA THR A 82 9.76 10.95 0.71
C THR A 82 9.34 10.87 2.17
N GLU A 83 10.17 11.38 3.07
CA GLU A 83 9.86 11.50 4.51
C GLU A 83 8.53 12.24 4.77
N VAL A 84 8.15 13.18 3.90
CA VAL A 84 6.89 13.92 4.04
C VAL A 84 5.69 12.97 3.99
N HIS A 85 5.71 12.00 3.08
CA HIS A 85 4.63 11.00 2.96
C HIS A 85 4.58 10.08 4.18
N VAL A 86 5.74 9.68 4.71
CA VAL A 86 5.81 8.89 5.94
C VAL A 86 5.22 9.66 7.12
N LYS A 87 5.62 10.91 7.31
CA LYS A 87 5.06 11.79 8.35
C LYS A 87 3.55 11.98 8.20
N GLN A 88 3.05 12.05 6.98
CA GLN A 88 1.60 12.12 6.74
C GLN A 88 0.88 10.87 7.23
N LEU A 89 1.44 9.67 6.99
CA LEU A 89 0.87 8.42 7.50
C LEU A 89 0.87 8.39 9.03
N GLU A 90 1.97 8.80 9.65
CA GLU A 90 2.11 8.90 11.11
C GLU A 90 1.10 9.88 11.72
N GLN A 91 0.89 11.04 11.10
CA GLN A 91 -0.12 12.01 11.52
C GLN A 91 -1.55 11.45 11.47
N TYR A 92 -1.89 10.67 10.46
CA TYR A 92 -3.20 10.00 10.41
C TYR A 92 -3.35 9.01 11.56
N ILE A 93 -2.31 8.20 11.85
CA ILE A 93 -2.32 7.25 12.97
C ILE A 93 -2.54 7.98 14.29
N ASP A 94 -1.73 9.01 14.57
CA ASP A 94 -1.78 9.79 15.80
C ASP A 94 -3.16 10.47 16.00
N THR A 95 -3.71 11.02 14.91
CA THR A 95 -5.03 11.67 14.94
C THR A 95 -6.14 10.69 15.27
N ILE A 96 -6.10 9.49 14.72
CA ILE A 96 -7.11 8.46 14.98
C ILE A 96 -6.91 7.89 16.40
N ASP A 97 -5.68 7.66 16.84
CA ASP A 97 -5.40 7.11 18.16
C ASP A 97 -5.87 8.04 19.28
N ALA A 98 -5.70 9.35 19.11
CA ALA A 98 -6.19 10.35 20.07
C ALA A 98 -7.72 10.35 20.26
N GLN A 99 -8.47 9.78 19.32
CA GLN A 99 -9.94 9.72 19.35
C GLN A 99 -10.48 8.39 19.83
N LEU A 100 -9.62 7.37 19.96
CA LEU A 100 -10.05 6.01 20.30
C LEU A 100 -9.71 5.65 21.75
N PRO A 101 -10.51 4.81 22.40
CA PRO A 101 -10.16 4.29 23.72
C PRO A 101 -8.86 3.43 23.63
N PRO A 102 -8.09 3.35 24.74
CA PRO A 102 -6.93 2.47 24.79
C PRO A 102 -7.27 1.03 24.40
N LEU A 103 -6.34 0.38 23.69
CA LEU A 103 -6.50 -1.02 23.28
C LEU A 103 -6.12 -1.92 24.46
N ASN A 104 -7.08 -2.63 25.06
CA ASN A 104 -6.88 -3.51 26.20
C ASN A 104 -6.88 -5.00 25.86
N GLU A 105 -7.31 -5.36 24.63
CA GLU A 105 -7.42 -6.75 24.16
C GLU A 105 -7.19 -6.88 22.66
N PHE A 106 -6.91 -8.12 22.20
CA PHE A 106 -6.81 -8.38 20.76
C PHE A 106 -8.18 -8.29 20.10
N ILE A 107 -8.27 -7.52 19.01
CA ILE A 107 -9.49 -7.40 18.20
C ILE A 107 -9.54 -8.56 17.21
N ILE A 108 -10.64 -9.31 17.25
CA ILE A 108 -10.93 -10.32 16.22
C ILE A 108 -11.48 -9.60 14.98
N PRO A 109 -10.88 -9.81 13.78
CA PRO A 109 -11.36 -9.19 12.55
C PRO A 109 -12.83 -9.54 12.24
N GLY A 110 -13.57 -8.59 11.64
CA GLY A 110 -14.91 -8.88 11.12
C GLY A 110 -16.08 -8.25 11.90
N GLY A 111 -15.84 -7.24 12.71
CA GLY A 111 -16.91 -6.56 13.47
C GLY A 111 -17.96 -5.88 12.58
N ASN A 112 -17.55 -5.30 11.45
CA ASN A 112 -18.43 -4.86 10.36
C ASN A 112 -17.71 -4.99 9.01
N ALA A 113 -18.40 -4.72 7.91
CA ALA A 113 -17.87 -4.92 6.56
C ALA A 113 -16.65 -4.03 6.26
N GLY A 114 -16.69 -2.75 6.67
CA GLY A 114 -15.59 -1.79 6.48
C GLY A 114 -14.35 -2.20 7.27
N ALA A 115 -14.51 -2.52 8.55
CA ALA A 115 -13.44 -2.99 9.42
C ALA A 115 -12.82 -4.31 8.91
N ALA A 116 -13.65 -5.26 8.47
CA ALA A 116 -13.17 -6.53 7.89
C ALA A 116 -12.33 -6.30 6.62
N ALA A 117 -12.77 -5.41 5.73
CA ALA A 117 -12.03 -5.08 4.51
C ALA A 117 -10.71 -4.35 4.82
N LEU A 118 -10.68 -3.48 5.83
CA LEU A 118 -9.47 -2.82 6.31
C LEU A 118 -8.48 -3.82 6.94
N ASP A 119 -8.95 -4.83 7.67
CA ASP A 119 -8.10 -5.91 8.18
C ASP A 119 -7.50 -6.76 7.06
N LEU A 120 -8.26 -7.02 5.99
CA LEU A 120 -7.73 -7.66 4.78
C LEU A 120 -6.64 -6.79 4.14
N ALA A 121 -6.89 -5.48 3.97
CA ALA A 121 -5.89 -4.54 3.45
C ALA A 121 -4.63 -4.50 4.33
N ARG A 122 -4.78 -4.52 5.66
CA ARG A 122 -3.65 -4.59 6.61
C ARG A 122 -2.78 -5.82 6.38
N THR A 123 -3.38 -7.00 6.30
CA THR A 123 -2.63 -8.25 6.12
C THR A 123 -2.00 -8.36 4.74
N THR A 124 -2.67 -7.86 3.71
CA THR A 124 -2.13 -7.72 2.34
C THR A 124 -0.95 -6.75 2.31
N THR A 125 -1.03 -5.61 3.02
CA THR A 125 0.08 -4.65 3.17
C THR A 125 1.31 -5.31 3.81
N ARG A 126 1.15 -6.07 4.88
CA ARG A 126 2.25 -6.81 5.50
C ARG A 126 2.88 -7.85 4.58
N ARG A 127 2.09 -8.48 3.71
CA ARG A 127 2.62 -9.38 2.67
C ARG A 127 3.43 -8.60 1.63
N GLY A 128 2.92 -7.46 1.16
CA GLY A 128 3.61 -6.58 0.23
C GLY A 128 4.90 -6.01 0.80
N GLU A 129 4.90 -5.55 2.06
CA GLU A 129 6.11 -5.11 2.76
C GLU A 129 7.21 -6.18 2.74
N ARG A 130 6.88 -7.43 3.08
CA ARG A 130 7.85 -8.53 3.04
C ARG A 130 8.37 -8.80 1.63
N GLN A 131 7.56 -8.60 0.60
CA GLN A 131 7.99 -8.76 -0.79
C GLN A 131 8.95 -7.65 -1.21
N VAL A 132 8.67 -6.40 -0.83
CA VAL A 132 9.59 -5.27 -1.07
C VAL A 132 10.90 -5.44 -0.29
N ILE A 133 10.87 -5.98 0.94
CA ILE A 133 12.08 -6.36 1.69
C ILE A 133 12.90 -7.43 0.94
N ARG A 134 12.26 -8.42 0.30
CA ARG A 134 12.99 -9.41 -0.52
C ARG A 134 13.68 -8.75 -1.71
N LEU A 135 12.99 -7.85 -2.40
CA LEU A 135 13.56 -7.06 -3.48
C LEU A 135 14.75 -6.22 -3.00
N SER A 136 14.63 -5.53 -1.87
CA SER A 136 15.68 -4.65 -1.33
C SER A 136 16.98 -5.36 -0.94
N LYS A 137 16.97 -6.70 -0.79
CA LYS A 137 18.17 -7.52 -0.55
C LYS A 137 18.97 -7.78 -1.82
N GLN A 138 18.37 -7.62 -3.00
CA GLN A 138 18.99 -7.92 -4.29
C GLN A 138 19.14 -6.68 -5.17
N GLU A 139 18.26 -5.72 -5.02
CA GLU A 139 18.22 -4.51 -5.81
C GLU A 139 18.06 -3.28 -4.92
N VAL A 140 18.43 -2.14 -5.43
CA VAL A 140 18.27 -0.89 -4.69
C VAL A 140 16.81 -0.47 -4.73
N VAL A 141 16.26 -0.21 -3.55
CA VAL A 141 14.89 0.29 -3.30
C VAL A 141 14.99 1.57 -2.47
N ASN A 142 14.11 2.53 -2.75
CA ASN A 142 13.94 3.70 -1.90
C ASN A 142 13.55 3.28 -0.47
N GLY A 143 14.40 3.61 0.51
CA GLY A 143 14.17 3.23 1.92
C GLY A 143 12.86 3.78 2.51
N GLN A 144 12.39 4.93 2.01
CA GLN A 144 11.12 5.52 2.45
C GLN A 144 9.91 4.67 2.05
N VAL A 145 10.00 3.87 0.99
CA VAL A 145 8.95 2.91 0.59
C VAL A 145 8.75 1.85 1.65
N LEU A 146 9.83 1.30 2.20
CA LEU A 146 9.76 0.28 3.26
C LEU A 146 9.10 0.84 4.52
N ILE A 147 9.50 2.05 4.93
CA ILE A 147 8.93 2.73 6.10
C ILE A 147 7.44 3.03 5.86
N ALA A 148 7.09 3.55 4.67
CA ALA A 148 5.71 3.86 4.32
C ALA A 148 4.81 2.62 4.35
N LEU A 149 5.25 1.48 3.81
CA LEU A 149 4.47 0.23 3.86
C LEU A 149 4.28 -0.29 5.28
N ASN A 150 5.28 -0.17 6.14
CA ASN A 150 5.15 -0.52 7.55
C ASN A 150 4.09 0.36 8.24
N ARG A 151 4.19 1.70 8.12
CA ARG A 151 3.19 2.65 8.65
C ARG A 151 1.80 2.45 8.05
N LEU A 152 1.70 2.09 6.76
CA LEU A 152 0.42 1.81 6.11
C LEU A 152 -0.31 0.62 6.78
N SER A 153 0.42 -0.43 7.16
CA SER A 153 -0.20 -1.55 7.87
C SER A 153 -0.76 -1.15 9.23
N ASP A 154 -0.05 -0.29 9.97
CA ASP A 154 -0.51 0.25 11.24
C ASP A 154 -1.73 1.16 11.06
N LEU A 155 -1.72 2.00 10.02
CA LEU A 155 -2.85 2.88 9.71
C LEU A 155 -4.10 2.08 9.29
N CYS A 156 -3.96 0.98 8.53
CA CYS A 156 -5.09 0.10 8.22
C CYS A 156 -5.73 -0.46 9.50
N PHE A 157 -4.92 -0.83 10.50
CA PHE A 157 -5.41 -1.27 11.81
C PHE A 157 -6.16 -0.16 12.54
N MET A 158 -5.62 1.05 12.56
CA MET A 158 -6.26 2.19 13.22
C MET A 158 -7.58 2.58 12.55
N LEU A 159 -7.63 2.57 11.22
CA LEU A 159 -8.85 2.80 10.46
C LEU A 159 -9.91 1.71 10.71
N SER A 160 -9.50 0.44 10.84
CA SER A 160 -10.40 -0.65 11.21
C SER A 160 -11.01 -0.43 12.59
N ARG A 161 -10.22 0.00 13.58
CA ARG A 161 -10.72 0.38 14.91
C ARG A 161 -11.69 1.57 14.84
N ALA A 162 -11.31 2.61 14.10
CA ALA A 162 -12.15 3.78 13.92
C ALA A 162 -13.50 3.43 13.28
N GLU A 163 -13.53 2.46 12.36
CA GLU A 163 -14.77 2.01 11.70
C GLU A 163 -15.70 1.26 12.65
N LEU A 164 -15.19 0.71 13.75
CA LEU A 164 -15.97 0.01 14.79
C LEU A 164 -16.45 0.92 15.92
N ALA A 165 -15.81 2.07 16.14
CA ALA A 165 -16.19 3.06 17.14
C ALA A 165 -17.33 3.94 16.64
#